data_a6d36ff099db403324ff632ecb06d02d
#
_entry.id   a6d36ff099db403324ff632ecb06d02d
#
_cell.length_a   1.000
_cell.length_b   1.000
_cell.length_c   1.000
_cell.angle_alpha   90.00
_cell.angle_beta   90.00
_cell.angle_gamma   90.00
#
_symmetry.space_group_name_H-M   'P 1'
#
loop_
_entity.id
_entity.type
_entity.pdbx_description
1 polymer ?
#
loop_
_entity_poly.entity_id
_entity_poly.type
_entity_poly.pdbx_seq_one_letter_code
_entity_poly.pdbx_strand_id
1 'polypeptide(L)'
;GKHLIVIDPQRSFYAPAAAALGLDLQRIIILYPANTADAMWCFDQALRCKATAAVIAWQDNIHETHARRLQLAAEEGQTLGLVLREAGRMKALSSWADLTWKVTAVASDKKSCMPRPATLPSYS
;
A
#
# COMPACT_ATOMS: atom_id res chain seq x y z
N GLY A 1 -15.85 -6.70 10.11
CA GLY A 1 -15.23 -5.79 9.21
C GLY A 1 -13.99 -6.35 8.54
N LYS A 2 -13.64 -5.74 7.43
CA LYS A 2 -12.47 -6.18 6.65
C LYS A 2 -11.20 -5.49 7.11
N HIS A 3 -10.07 -6.12 6.82
CA HIS A 3 -8.75 -5.64 7.22
C HIS A 3 -8.01 -4.97 6.07
N LEU A 4 -7.15 -4.03 6.43
CA LEU A 4 -6.14 -3.48 5.54
C LEU A 4 -4.83 -4.24 5.79
N ILE A 5 -4.25 -4.78 4.73
CA ILE A 5 -2.98 -5.50 4.82
C ILE A 5 -1.89 -4.63 4.17
N VAL A 6 -0.82 -4.40 4.91
CA VAL A 6 0.33 -3.63 4.45
C VAL A 6 1.52 -4.56 4.34
N ILE A 7 2.08 -4.67 3.15
CA ILE A 7 3.29 -5.45 2.90
C ILE A 7 4.45 -4.48 2.83
N ASP A 8 5.27 -4.47 3.87
CA ASP A 8 6.25 -3.42 4.12
C ASP A 8 7.64 -4.00 4.41
N PRO A 9 8.35 -4.42 3.35
CA PRO A 9 9.66 -5.05 3.54
C PRO A 9 10.71 -4.11 4.14
N GLN A 10 10.57 -2.81 3.95
CA GLN A 10 11.55 -1.83 4.43
C GLN A 10 11.16 -1.18 5.76
N ARG A 11 10.05 -1.60 6.36
CA ARG A 11 9.53 -1.06 7.62
C ARG A 11 9.32 0.45 7.57
N SER A 12 8.79 0.95 6.46
CA SER A 12 8.56 2.39 6.24
C SER A 12 7.17 2.85 6.60
N PHE A 13 6.26 1.94 6.90
CA PHE A 13 4.90 2.29 7.29
C PHE A 13 4.89 2.92 8.69
N TYR A 14 4.28 4.08 8.78
CA TYR A 14 4.21 4.82 10.03
C TYR A 14 2.79 4.80 10.59
N ALA A 15 2.55 3.94 11.57
CA ALA A 15 1.24 3.73 12.13
C ALA A 15 0.59 4.99 12.74
N PRO A 16 1.32 5.87 13.45
CA PRO A 16 0.71 7.08 13.98
C PRO A 16 0.13 8.00 12.90
N ALA A 17 0.79 8.08 11.73
CA ALA A 17 0.27 8.87 10.62
C ALA A 17 -1.03 8.27 10.07
N ALA A 18 -1.10 6.95 9.97
CA ALA A 18 -2.30 6.27 9.55
C ALA A 18 -3.47 6.51 10.51
N ALA A 19 -3.20 6.45 11.81
CA ALA A 19 -4.19 6.74 12.83
C ALA A 19 -4.68 8.19 12.73
N ALA A 20 -3.77 9.12 12.44
CA ALA A 20 -4.10 10.52 12.25
C ALA A 20 -5.05 10.75 11.08
N LEU A 21 -4.97 9.91 10.06
CA LEU A 21 -5.85 9.98 8.90
C LEU A 21 -7.19 9.28 9.12
N GLY A 22 -7.42 8.76 10.31
CA GLY A 22 -8.68 8.12 10.66
C GLY A 22 -8.73 6.61 10.46
N LEU A 23 -7.59 5.99 10.16
CA LEU A 23 -7.54 4.54 10.01
C LEU A 23 -7.56 3.85 11.38
N ASP A 24 -8.32 2.79 11.47
CA ASP A 24 -8.38 1.98 12.69
C ASP A 24 -7.20 1.00 12.70
N LEU A 25 -6.23 1.25 13.58
CA LEU A 25 -5.02 0.43 13.66
C LEU A 25 -5.31 -1.03 14.03
N GLN A 26 -6.43 -1.30 14.68
CA GLN A 26 -6.81 -2.68 15.00
C GLN A 26 -7.20 -3.48 13.76
N ARG A 27 -7.49 -2.80 12.66
CA ARG A 27 -7.84 -3.43 11.39
C ARG A 27 -6.70 -3.44 10.40
N ILE A 28 -5.51 -3.04 10.81
CA ILE A 28 -4.32 -3.02 9.96
C ILE A 28 -3.41 -4.17 10.36
N ILE A 29 -3.04 -4.97 9.38
CA ILE A 29 -2.08 -6.05 9.54
C ILE A 29 -0.85 -5.68 8.71
N ILE A 30 0.30 -5.59 9.36
CA ILE A 30 1.54 -5.26 8.69
C ILE A 30 2.40 -6.51 8.58
N LEU A 31 2.84 -6.81 7.36
CA LEU A 31 3.68 -7.95 7.06
C LEU A 31 5.07 -7.49 6.65
N TYR A 32 6.09 -8.15 7.16
CA TYR A 32 7.49 -7.86 6.87
C TYR A 32 8.14 -9.03 6.17
N PRO A 33 7.92 -9.21 4.85
CA PRO A 33 8.50 -10.33 4.14
C PRO A 33 10.03 -10.23 4.09
N ALA A 34 10.68 -11.37 4.13
CA ALA A 34 12.14 -11.43 4.13
C ALA A 34 12.76 -11.22 2.75
N ASN A 35 12.00 -11.50 1.69
CA ASN A 35 12.49 -11.41 0.31
C ASN A 35 11.34 -11.13 -0.64
N THR A 36 11.67 -10.89 -1.91
CA THR A 36 10.69 -10.55 -2.94
C THR A 36 9.71 -11.69 -3.19
N ALA A 37 10.15 -12.93 -3.19
CA ALA A 37 9.28 -14.08 -3.41
C ALA A 37 8.22 -14.19 -2.30
N ASP A 38 8.63 -14.02 -1.06
CA ASP A 38 7.70 -14.02 0.07
C ASP A 38 6.73 -12.84 0.00
N ALA A 39 7.21 -11.67 -0.40
CA ALA A 39 6.37 -10.49 -0.57
C ALA A 39 5.28 -10.73 -1.63
N MET A 40 5.65 -11.32 -2.76
CA MET A 40 4.70 -11.62 -3.83
C MET A 40 3.68 -12.67 -3.40
N TRP A 41 4.13 -13.68 -2.66
CA TRP A 41 3.23 -14.69 -2.12
C TRP A 41 2.23 -14.07 -1.13
N CYS A 42 2.71 -13.24 -0.22
CA CYS A 42 1.85 -12.53 0.73
C CYS A 42 0.82 -11.66 0.02
N PHE A 43 1.25 -10.95 -1.01
CA PHE A 43 0.38 -10.09 -1.79
C PHE A 43 -0.75 -10.89 -2.45
N ASP A 44 -0.38 -11.97 -3.12
CA ASP A 44 -1.35 -12.85 -3.79
C ASP A 44 -2.36 -13.42 -2.80
N GLN A 45 -1.88 -13.97 -1.69
CA GLN A 45 -2.75 -14.56 -0.66
C GLN A 45 -3.65 -13.52 -0.01
N ALA A 46 -3.12 -12.35 0.28
CA ALA A 46 -3.89 -11.27 0.89
C ALA A 46 -5.01 -10.79 -0.03
N LEU A 47 -4.75 -10.67 -1.32
CA LEU A 47 -5.77 -10.28 -2.30
C LEU A 47 -6.89 -11.28 -2.42
N ARG A 48 -6.59 -12.57 -2.27
CA ARG A 48 -7.59 -13.64 -2.36
C ARG A 48 -8.43 -13.79 -1.10
N CYS A 49 -8.00 -13.21 -0.01
CA CYS A 49 -8.68 -13.34 1.27
C CYS A 49 -9.90 -12.43 1.33
N LYS A 50 -11.07 -13.01 1.54
CA LYS A 50 -12.33 -12.24 1.60
C LYS A 50 -12.43 -11.34 2.82
N ALA A 51 -11.60 -11.55 3.83
CA ALA A 51 -11.53 -10.69 5.00
C ALA A 51 -10.68 -9.43 4.77
N THR A 52 -10.09 -9.29 3.59
CA THR A 52 -9.22 -8.17 3.23
C THR A 52 -10.01 -7.13 2.43
N ALA A 53 -9.96 -5.88 2.86
CA ALA A 53 -10.55 -4.77 2.10
C ALA A 53 -9.58 -4.25 1.04
N ALA A 54 -8.32 -4.10 1.41
CA ALA A 54 -7.29 -3.59 0.52
C ALA A 54 -5.92 -4.12 0.95
N VAL A 55 -5.02 -4.21 -0.01
CA VAL A 55 -3.61 -4.56 0.23
C VAL A 55 -2.74 -3.43 -0.32
N ILE A 56 -1.84 -2.93 0.49
CA ILE A 56 -0.83 -1.95 0.09
C ILE A 56 0.52 -2.64 0.13
N ALA A 57 1.27 -2.56 -0.96
CA ALA A 57 2.58 -3.19 -1.04
C ALA A 57 3.60 -2.23 -1.65
N TRP A 58 4.77 -2.16 -1.04
CA TRP A 58 5.93 -1.48 -1.63
C TRP A 58 6.69 -2.48 -2.48
N GLN A 59 6.62 -2.31 -3.80
CA GLN A 59 7.22 -3.25 -4.74
C GLN A 59 7.71 -2.52 -5.99
N ASP A 60 9.01 -2.39 -6.16
CA ASP A 60 9.58 -1.64 -7.27
C ASP A 60 9.47 -2.37 -8.62
N ASN A 61 9.70 -3.66 -8.62
CA ASN A 61 9.73 -4.46 -9.83
C ASN A 61 8.74 -5.60 -9.74
N ILE A 62 7.64 -5.48 -10.48
CA ILE A 62 6.68 -6.57 -10.61
C ILE A 62 6.76 -7.08 -12.03
N HIS A 63 7.13 -8.34 -12.17
CA HIS A 63 7.16 -8.99 -13.48
C HIS A 63 5.75 -9.07 -14.06
N GLU A 64 5.62 -8.94 -15.36
CA GLU A 64 4.31 -8.98 -16.04
C GLU A 64 3.48 -10.21 -15.67
N THR A 65 4.15 -11.36 -15.57
CA THR A 65 3.49 -12.61 -15.15
C THR A 65 2.88 -12.49 -13.76
N HIS A 66 3.63 -11.92 -12.82
CA HIS A 66 3.16 -11.71 -11.45
C HIS A 66 2.05 -10.65 -11.40
N ALA A 67 2.19 -9.59 -12.19
CA ALA A 67 1.19 -8.55 -12.25
C ALA A 67 -0.17 -9.09 -12.67
N ARG A 68 -0.19 -9.93 -13.70
CA ARG A 68 -1.41 -10.57 -14.17
C ARG A 68 -2.02 -11.47 -13.11
N ARG A 69 -1.18 -12.22 -12.42
CA ARG A 69 -1.62 -13.08 -11.32
C ARG A 69 -2.24 -12.28 -10.18
N LEU A 70 -1.65 -11.13 -9.86
CA LEU A 70 -2.20 -10.23 -8.84
C LEU A 70 -3.53 -9.63 -9.25
N GLN A 71 -3.70 -9.28 -10.52
CA GLN A 71 -4.99 -8.81 -11.04
C GLN A 71 -6.07 -9.86 -10.85
N LEU A 72 -5.79 -11.10 -11.22
CA LEU A 72 -6.73 -12.20 -11.06
C LEU A 72 -7.06 -12.45 -9.59
N ALA A 73 -6.06 -12.36 -8.72
CA ALA A 73 -6.26 -12.50 -7.28
C ALA A 73 -7.17 -11.41 -6.72
N ALA A 74 -6.96 -10.17 -7.16
CA ALA A 74 -7.78 -9.04 -6.73
C ALA A 74 -9.23 -9.18 -7.18
N GLU A 75 -9.45 -9.64 -8.40
CA GLU A 75 -10.79 -9.89 -8.92
C GLU A 75 -11.49 -11.01 -8.16
N GLU A 76 -10.78 -12.11 -7.90
CA GLU A 76 -11.31 -13.25 -7.18
C GLU A 76 -11.69 -12.88 -5.75
N GLY A 77 -10.85 -12.13 -5.07
CA GLY A 77 -11.09 -11.71 -3.68
C GLY A 77 -11.95 -10.47 -3.55
N GLN A 78 -12.24 -9.80 -4.67
CA GLN A 78 -12.91 -8.49 -4.67
C GLN A 78 -12.21 -7.50 -3.74
N THR A 79 -10.89 -7.47 -3.86
CA THR A 79 -9.99 -6.70 -2.99
C THR A 79 -9.24 -5.65 -3.82
N LEU A 80 -9.06 -4.47 -3.27
CA LEU A 80 -8.26 -3.43 -3.89
C LEU A 80 -6.78 -3.68 -3.63
N GLY A 81 -5.98 -3.75 -4.69
CA GLY A 81 -4.54 -3.84 -4.59
C GLY A 81 -3.88 -2.50 -4.93
N LEU A 82 -3.04 -2.01 -4.05
CA LEU A 82 -2.29 -0.77 -4.25
C LEU A 82 -0.79 -1.08 -4.21
N VAL A 83 -0.10 -0.72 -5.29
CA VAL A 83 1.35 -0.90 -5.37
C VAL A 83 2.02 0.46 -5.30
N LEU A 84 2.91 0.62 -4.34
CA LEU A 84 3.70 1.82 -4.17
C LEU A 84 5.09 1.59 -4.75
N ARG A 85 5.54 2.52 -5.58
CA ARG A 85 6.81 2.43 -6.28
C ARG A 85 7.49 3.79 -6.27
N GLU A 86 8.81 3.80 -6.26
CA GLU A 86 9.55 5.05 -6.43
C GLU A 86 9.45 5.54 -7.87
N ALA A 87 9.07 6.79 -8.05
CA ALA A 87 8.86 7.37 -9.37
C ALA A 87 10.11 7.34 -10.26
N GLY A 88 11.29 7.51 -9.67
CA GLY A 88 12.55 7.51 -10.42
C GLY A 88 12.93 6.14 -11.00
N ARG A 89 12.30 5.08 -10.54
CA ARG A 89 12.55 3.72 -11.01
C ARG A 89 11.48 3.22 -11.96
N MET A 90 10.52 4.06 -12.27
CA MET A 90 9.45 3.67 -13.19
C MET A 90 9.95 3.70 -14.61
N LYS A 91 10.27 2.55 -15.13
CA LYS A 91 10.26 2.32 -16.57
C LYS A 91 8.81 2.38 -17.03
N ALA A 92 8.62 2.50 -18.35
CA ALA A 92 7.31 2.64 -18.96
C ALA A 92 6.23 1.91 -18.17
N LEU A 93 5.16 2.63 -17.86
CA LEU A 93 4.03 2.11 -17.12
C LEU A 93 3.53 0.85 -17.79
N SER A 94 3.57 -0.23 -17.06
CA SER A 94 2.96 -1.44 -17.53
C SER A 94 1.45 -1.24 -17.59
N SER A 95 0.84 -1.69 -18.65
CA SER A 95 -0.61 -1.58 -18.86
C SER A 95 -1.43 -2.48 -17.93
N TRP A 96 -0.80 -3.13 -16.97
CA TRP A 96 -1.51 -4.07 -16.10
C TRP A 96 -2.28 -3.42 -14.96
N ALA A 97 -1.96 -2.18 -14.61
CA ALA A 97 -2.70 -1.47 -13.57
C ALA A 97 -3.93 -0.78 -14.14
N ASP A 98 -5.05 -0.89 -13.44
CA ASP A 98 -6.30 -0.21 -13.86
C ASP A 98 -6.16 1.30 -13.76
N LEU A 99 -5.41 1.78 -12.78
CA LEU A 99 -5.21 3.19 -12.53
C LEU A 99 -3.81 3.42 -11.98
N THR A 100 -3.13 4.42 -12.50
CA THR A 100 -1.80 4.77 -12.04
C THR A 100 -1.75 6.25 -11.66
N TRP A 101 -1.25 6.53 -10.46
CA TRP A 101 -1.10 7.89 -9.95
C TRP A 101 0.37 8.16 -9.67
N LYS A 102 0.82 9.35 -10.03
CA LYS A 102 2.13 9.84 -9.64
C LYS A 102 1.95 10.86 -8.52
N VAL A 103 2.56 10.59 -7.40
CA VAL A 103 2.52 11.49 -6.25
C VAL A 103 3.86 12.19 -6.14
N THR A 104 3.83 13.51 -6.15
CA THR A 104 5.03 14.34 -6.05
C THR A 104 4.89 15.26 -4.85
N ALA A 105 5.93 15.31 -4.03
CA ALA A 105 5.96 16.26 -2.93
C ALA A 105 6.11 17.68 -3.48
N VAL A 106 5.26 18.57 -3.03
CA VAL A 106 5.35 20.00 -3.35
C VAL A 106 5.58 20.78 -2.07
N ALA A 107 6.21 21.93 -2.19
CA ALA A 107 6.34 22.83 -1.05
C ALA A 107 4.93 23.22 -0.61
N SER A 108 4.52 22.76 0.57
CA SER A 108 3.19 23.05 1.05
C SER A 108 3.16 24.36 1.81
N ASP A 109 2.18 25.20 1.51
CA ASP A 109 1.80 26.27 2.40
C ASP A 109 1.25 25.63 3.68
N LYS A 110 1.52 26.25 4.84
CA LYS A 110 1.00 25.79 6.13
C LYS A 110 -0.51 25.61 6.12
N LYS A 111 -1.21 26.37 5.29
CA LYS A 111 -2.66 26.29 5.16
C LYS A 111 -3.14 25.06 4.41
N SER A 112 -2.29 24.44 3.61
CA SER A 112 -2.64 23.27 2.82
C SER A 112 -2.32 21.96 3.52
N CYS A 113 -1.63 22.03 4.66
CA CYS A 113 -1.37 20.85 5.45
C CYS A 113 -2.66 20.34 6.09
N MET A 114 -2.83 19.03 6.15
CA MET A 114 -3.94 18.46 6.89
C MET A 114 -3.87 18.91 8.35
N PRO A 115 -4.99 19.38 8.91
CA PRO A 115 -4.99 19.80 10.31
C PRO A 115 -4.60 18.63 11.20
N ARG A 116 -3.67 18.87 12.12
CA ARG A 116 -3.35 17.87 13.12
C ARG A 116 -4.52 17.74 14.08
N PRO A 117 -4.99 16.52 14.32
CA PRO A 117 -5.89 16.33 15.45
C PRO A 117 -5.18 16.78 16.73
N ALA A 118 -5.90 17.52 17.57
CA ALA A 118 -5.33 18.07 18.80
C ALA A 118 -4.80 17.01 19.76
N THR A 119 -5.25 15.78 19.58
CA THR A 119 -4.87 14.65 20.43
C THR A 119 -3.60 13.92 19.97
N LEU A 120 -3.02 14.32 18.83
CA LEU A 120 -1.81 13.66 18.34
C LEU A 120 -0.56 14.25 18.97
N PRO A 121 0.41 13.40 19.35
CA PRO A 121 1.68 13.88 19.82
C PRO A 121 2.41 14.64 18.73
N SER A 122 3.23 15.60 19.13
CA SER A 122 4.10 16.30 18.22
C SER A 122 5.17 15.34 17.68
N TYR A 123 5.32 15.28 16.38
CA TYR A 123 6.40 14.52 15.76
C TYR A 123 7.57 15.46 15.54
N SER A 124 8.56 15.26 16.32
CA SER A 124 9.82 15.97 16.17
C SER A 124 10.87 15.07 15.56
#